data_3b6a6fe246de9a63a3eabbcdc5e786d5
#
_entry.id   3b6a6fe246de9a63a3eabbcdc5e786d5
#
_cell.length_a   1.000
_cell.length_b   1.000
_cell.length_c   1.000
_cell.angle_alpha   90.00
_cell.angle_beta   90.00
_cell.angle_gamma   90.00
#
_symmetry.space_group_name_H-M   'P 1'
#
loop_
_entity.id
_entity.type
_entity.pdbx_description
1 polymer ?
#
loop_
_entity_poly.entity_id
_entity_poly.type
_entity_poly.pdbx_seq_one_letter_code
_entity_poly.pdbx_strand_id
1 'polypeptide(L)'
;MNTHKKTVRDVEVRGKKVLLRCDFNVPQDKETGAITSDKRIVAALPTIQYLLENGAAVIACSHLGKPKNGPDPKLSLAPVAKRLSELLGREVIFAHDVVGPDAQTKAAALQPGQILLLENTRFEPGENKNDPELARKLADMADLYVSDAFGAVHRAHASTAGVAAYLPAVSGFLIQKELEFLGGAIADPKRPLVAILGGSKVSSKIGVINNLLNIADTIIIGGGMAYTFSAAQGGKVGDSLLEADWESYANEMVEKAREKGVKLLLPVDTVCADAFAPDAKSQVVKAGEIPDGWQGLDIGPETVKLYCGAVADAGTVIWNGPMGVFEFPAFAKGTEAVAEALSRTDAITIIGGGDSAAAVEQLGYADKMTHISTGGGASLEFLEGKELPGVACLLDQ
;
A
#
# COMPACT_ATOMS: atom_id res chain seq x y z
N MET A 1 10.46 -10.81 9.99
CA MET A 1 11.41 -10.07 9.10
C MET A 1 12.04 -8.94 9.88
N ASN A 2 13.36 -8.76 9.75
CA ASN A 2 14.04 -7.61 10.35
C ASN A 2 13.67 -6.32 9.60
N THR A 3 13.17 -5.32 10.33
CA THR A 3 12.78 -4.00 9.77
C THR A 3 13.82 -2.91 10.06
N HIS A 4 14.88 -3.23 10.83
CA HIS A 4 15.98 -2.31 11.10
C HIS A 4 17.01 -2.40 9.96
N LYS A 5 16.75 -1.63 8.92
CA LYS A 5 17.55 -1.63 7.68
C LYS A 5 18.37 -0.35 7.55
N LYS A 6 19.55 -0.47 6.94
CA LYS A 6 20.35 0.69 6.56
C LYS A 6 19.60 1.54 5.53
N THR A 7 19.77 2.86 5.66
CA THR A 7 19.17 3.85 4.77
C THR A 7 20.23 4.56 3.95
N VAL A 8 19.81 5.40 3.02
CA VAL A 8 20.72 6.25 2.24
C VAL A 8 21.63 7.14 3.11
N ARG A 9 21.23 7.42 4.36
CA ARG A 9 22.03 8.20 5.31
C ARG A 9 23.16 7.39 5.95
N ASP A 10 23.08 6.08 5.91
CA ASP A 10 24.04 5.19 6.57
C ASP A 10 25.20 4.78 5.64
N VAL A 11 25.21 5.27 4.42
CA VAL A 11 26.22 4.91 3.41
C VAL A 11 26.76 6.17 2.72
N GLU A 12 28.00 6.10 2.24
CA GLU A 12 28.59 7.17 1.45
C GLU A 12 28.04 7.11 0.01
N VAL A 13 27.46 8.21 -0.45
CA VAL A 13 26.89 8.30 -1.80
C VAL A 13 27.66 9.23 -2.74
N ARG A 14 28.55 10.08 -2.20
CA ARG A 14 29.30 11.05 -2.97
C ARG A 14 30.20 10.39 -4.00
N GLY A 15 30.09 10.84 -5.23
CA GLY A 15 30.87 10.31 -6.36
C GLY A 15 30.44 8.92 -6.81
N LYS A 16 29.39 8.36 -6.23
CA LYS A 16 28.87 7.03 -6.61
C LYS A 16 27.74 7.13 -7.61
N LYS A 17 27.63 6.11 -8.46
CA LYS A 17 26.46 5.87 -9.29
C LYS A 17 25.48 5.02 -8.48
N VAL A 18 24.28 5.54 -8.28
CA VAL A 18 23.26 4.93 -7.46
C VAL A 18 22.11 4.47 -8.33
N LEU A 19 21.85 3.17 -8.34
CA LEU A 19 20.64 2.61 -8.95
C LEU A 19 19.50 2.80 -7.96
N LEU A 20 18.56 3.69 -8.28
CA LEU A 20 17.42 4.03 -7.44
C LEU A 20 16.15 3.41 -8.00
N ARG A 21 15.57 2.46 -7.28
CA ARG A 21 14.30 1.84 -7.66
C ARG A 21 13.14 2.66 -7.11
N CYS A 22 12.47 3.37 -8.01
CA CYS A 22 11.31 4.20 -7.72
C CYS A 22 10.00 3.46 -8.03
N ASP A 23 8.91 4.02 -7.56
CA ASP A 23 7.56 3.65 -8.00
C ASP A 23 6.97 4.80 -8.83
N PHE A 24 7.14 4.70 -10.13
CA PHE A 24 6.60 5.63 -11.13
C PHE A 24 5.44 4.99 -11.91
N ASN A 25 4.79 3.99 -11.31
CA ASN A 25 3.60 3.38 -11.87
C ASN A 25 2.40 4.32 -11.69
N VAL A 26 2.46 5.44 -12.41
CA VAL A 26 1.48 6.51 -12.33
C VAL A 26 0.19 6.15 -13.06
N PRO A 27 -0.98 6.64 -12.60
CA PRO A 27 -2.21 6.51 -13.35
C PRO A 27 -2.17 7.37 -14.60
N GLN A 28 -2.72 6.83 -15.68
CA GLN A 28 -2.75 7.49 -16.99
C GLN A 28 -4.18 7.53 -17.53
N ASP A 29 -4.48 8.57 -18.29
CA ASP A 29 -5.70 8.62 -19.08
C ASP A 29 -5.67 7.51 -20.14
N LYS A 30 -6.75 6.74 -20.24
CA LYS A 30 -6.83 5.57 -21.11
C LYS A 30 -6.82 5.93 -22.61
N GLU A 31 -7.31 7.12 -22.95
CA GLU A 31 -7.39 7.58 -24.33
C GLU A 31 -6.12 8.32 -24.75
N THR A 32 -5.63 9.25 -23.94
CA THR A 32 -4.53 10.14 -24.27
C THR A 32 -3.17 9.65 -23.79
N GLY A 33 -3.14 8.75 -22.78
CA GLY A 33 -1.89 8.33 -22.13
C GLY A 33 -1.30 9.37 -21.19
N ALA A 34 -1.97 10.50 -20.99
CA ALA A 34 -1.49 11.57 -20.10
C ALA A 34 -1.49 11.10 -18.65
N ILE A 35 -0.50 11.56 -17.89
CA ILE A 35 -0.42 11.29 -16.45
C ILE A 35 -1.56 12.04 -15.76
N THR A 36 -2.44 11.32 -15.06
CA THR A 36 -3.58 11.89 -14.34
C THR A 36 -3.27 12.25 -12.89
N SER A 37 -2.20 11.72 -12.33
CA SER A 37 -1.69 12.07 -11.01
C SER A 37 -0.18 11.87 -10.96
N ASP A 38 0.54 12.88 -10.46
CA ASP A 38 1.99 12.83 -10.28
C ASP A 38 2.42 12.54 -8.85
N LYS A 39 1.50 12.14 -7.97
CA LYS A 39 1.75 11.93 -6.54
C LYS A 39 2.92 11.00 -6.27
N ARG A 40 3.04 9.91 -7.04
CA ARG A 40 4.14 8.95 -6.88
C ARG A 40 5.48 9.55 -7.28
N ILE A 41 5.49 10.40 -8.29
CA ILE A 41 6.71 11.12 -8.70
C ILE A 41 7.11 12.11 -7.62
N VAL A 42 6.17 12.89 -7.11
CA VAL A 42 6.41 13.86 -6.02
C VAL A 42 6.92 13.14 -4.77
N ALA A 43 6.36 11.99 -4.44
CA ALA A 43 6.79 11.20 -3.27
C ALA A 43 8.24 10.71 -3.37
N ALA A 44 8.76 10.50 -4.58
CA ALA A 44 10.15 10.08 -4.80
C ALA A 44 11.16 11.24 -4.69
N LEU A 45 10.71 12.49 -4.75
CA LEU A 45 11.60 13.66 -4.77
C LEU A 45 12.55 13.77 -3.58
N PRO A 46 12.14 13.54 -2.32
CA PRO A 46 13.06 13.67 -1.19
C PRO A 46 14.30 12.77 -1.30
N THR A 47 14.13 11.51 -1.69
CA THR A 47 15.26 10.58 -1.88
C THR A 47 16.12 11.01 -3.07
N ILE A 48 15.50 11.37 -4.19
CA ILE A 48 16.22 11.85 -5.39
C ILE A 48 17.04 13.10 -5.05
N GLN A 49 16.42 14.10 -4.44
CA GLN A 49 17.08 15.35 -4.08
C GLN A 49 18.23 15.12 -3.09
N TYR A 50 18.04 14.29 -2.09
CA TYR A 50 19.10 13.93 -1.15
C TYR A 50 20.32 13.35 -1.88
N LEU A 51 20.11 12.40 -2.77
CA LEU A 51 21.19 11.77 -3.52
C LEU A 51 21.93 12.77 -4.41
N LEU A 52 21.19 13.59 -5.15
CA LEU A 52 21.79 14.59 -6.05
C LEU A 52 22.55 15.66 -5.27
N GLU A 53 21.99 16.18 -4.18
CA GLU A 53 22.62 17.19 -3.32
C GLU A 53 23.87 16.68 -2.61
N ASN A 54 23.94 15.36 -2.36
CA ASN A 54 25.10 14.74 -1.73
C ASN A 54 26.13 14.19 -2.74
N GLY A 55 26.02 14.59 -4.00
CA GLY A 55 27.03 14.32 -5.01
C GLY A 55 26.96 12.94 -5.67
N ALA A 56 25.82 12.27 -5.59
CA ALA A 56 25.58 11.02 -6.32
C ALA A 56 25.18 11.29 -7.79
N ALA A 57 25.48 10.35 -8.65
CA ALA A 57 24.87 10.22 -9.97
C ALA A 57 23.73 9.22 -9.88
N VAL A 58 22.51 9.62 -10.22
CA VAL A 58 21.32 8.79 -9.99
C VAL A 58 20.86 8.13 -11.26
N ILE A 59 20.77 6.79 -11.24
CA ILE A 59 20.15 5.98 -12.28
C ILE A 59 18.83 5.48 -11.73
N ALA A 60 17.74 6.17 -12.05
CA ALA A 60 16.40 5.82 -11.60
C ALA A 60 15.78 4.77 -12.52
N CYS A 61 15.05 3.83 -11.95
CA CYS A 61 14.30 2.82 -12.67
C CYS A 61 12.94 2.56 -12.02
N SER A 62 11.99 2.14 -12.80
CA SER A 62 10.63 1.80 -12.36
C SER A 62 9.93 0.93 -13.40
N HIS A 63 8.89 0.25 -12.95
CA HIS A 63 7.90 -0.32 -13.86
C HIS A 63 6.76 0.67 -14.10
N LEU A 64 6.00 0.44 -15.15
CA LEU A 64 4.74 1.13 -15.46
C LEU A 64 3.78 0.14 -16.11
N GLY A 65 2.62 -0.06 -15.49
CA GLY A 65 1.59 -0.95 -16.00
C GLY A 65 2.04 -2.41 -16.14
N LYS A 66 1.38 -3.11 -17.03
CA LYS A 66 1.62 -4.55 -17.30
C LYS A 66 1.80 -4.77 -18.82
N PRO A 67 2.96 -4.46 -19.38
CA PRO A 67 3.20 -4.76 -20.79
C PRO A 67 3.14 -6.26 -21.05
N LYS A 68 2.52 -6.65 -22.15
CA LYS A 68 2.26 -8.07 -22.47
C LYS A 68 3.38 -8.69 -23.30
N ASN A 69 3.96 -7.94 -24.26
CA ASN A 69 4.85 -8.44 -25.28
C ASN A 69 6.07 -7.51 -25.50
N GLY A 70 6.77 -7.16 -24.43
CA GLY A 70 7.93 -6.27 -24.53
C GLY A 70 7.54 -4.78 -24.63
N PRO A 71 8.34 -3.95 -25.30
CA PRO A 71 8.11 -2.52 -25.38
C PRO A 71 6.72 -2.15 -25.92
N ASP A 72 6.06 -1.24 -25.23
CA ASP A 72 4.77 -0.68 -25.61
C ASP A 72 4.84 0.85 -25.43
N PRO A 73 4.68 1.64 -26.52
CA PRO A 73 4.75 3.10 -26.42
C PRO A 73 3.80 3.73 -25.41
N LYS A 74 2.64 3.09 -25.14
CA LYS A 74 1.66 3.56 -24.15
C LYS A 74 2.15 3.41 -22.72
N LEU A 75 3.13 2.55 -22.48
CA LEU A 75 3.70 2.25 -21.18
C LEU A 75 5.15 2.72 -21.05
N SER A 76 5.60 3.61 -21.93
CA SER A 76 6.91 4.25 -21.84
C SER A 76 6.97 5.19 -20.65
N LEU A 77 8.13 5.25 -20.00
CA LEU A 77 8.40 6.21 -18.92
C LEU A 77 8.83 7.60 -19.44
N ALA A 78 8.86 7.84 -20.74
CA ALA A 78 9.23 9.14 -21.29
C ALA A 78 8.39 10.30 -20.71
N PRO A 79 7.06 10.20 -20.57
CA PRO A 79 6.27 11.24 -19.92
C PRO A 79 6.63 11.46 -18.46
N VAL A 80 7.03 10.41 -17.74
CA VAL A 80 7.50 10.50 -16.35
C VAL A 80 8.82 11.25 -16.27
N ALA A 81 9.76 10.99 -17.19
CA ALA A 81 11.03 11.72 -17.28
C ALA A 81 10.78 13.22 -17.46
N LYS A 82 9.87 13.59 -18.34
CA LYS A 82 9.49 14.99 -18.58
C LYS A 82 8.91 15.62 -17.29
N ARG A 83 7.97 14.97 -16.65
CA ARG A 83 7.35 15.51 -15.42
C ARG A 83 8.35 15.60 -14.28
N LEU A 84 9.20 14.60 -14.12
CA LEU A 84 10.25 14.62 -13.10
C LEU A 84 11.23 15.76 -13.32
N SER A 85 11.60 16.03 -14.58
CA SER A 85 12.45 17.16 -14.96
C SER A 85 11.81 18.51 -14.55
N GLU A 86 10.53 18.69 -14.82
CA GLU A 86 9.79 19.89 -14.41
C GLU A 86 9.80 20.06 -12.88
N LEU A 87 9.55 18.99 -12.13
CA LEU A 87 9.51 19.02 -10.68
C LEU A 87 10.87 19.26 -10.03
N LEU A 88 11.94 18.71 -10.61
CA LEU A 88 13.31 18.91 -10.12
C LEU A 88 13.93 20.24 -10.55
N GLY A 89 13.37 20.88 -11.58
CA GLY A 89 13.95 22.10 -12.14
C GLY A 89 15.30 21.87 -12.82
N ARG A 90 15.56 20.67 -13.28
CA ARG A 90 16.78 20.26 -14.00
C ARG A 90 16.50 19.17 -15.01
N GLU A 91 17.40 18.97 -15.95
CA GLU A 91 17.26 17.91 -16.95
C GLU A 91 17.26 16.53 -16.30
N VAL A 92 16.31 15.69 -16.68
CA VAL A 92 16.33 14.26 -16.46
C VAL A 92 16.67 13.61 -17.79
N ILE A 93 17.82 12.96 -17.85
CA ILE A 93 18.26 12.23 -19.04
C ILE A 93 17.41 10.96 -19.14
N PHE A 94 16.89 10.67 -20.32
CA PHE A 94 16.05 9.48 -20.53
C PHE A 94 16.74 8.47 -21.42
N ALA A 95 16.78 7.21 -20.99
CA ALA A 95 17.26 6.09 -21.80
C ALA A 95 16.10 5.43 -22.53
N HIS A 96 16.29 5.06 -23.78
CA HIS A 96 15.28 4.43 -24.61
C HIS A 96 15.26 2.89 -24.49
N ASP A 97 16.07 2.35 -23.62
CA ASP A 97 16.08 0.93 -23.24
C ASP A 97 16.35 0.79 -21.74
N VAL A 98 16.33 -0.43 -21.23
CA VAL A 98 16.55 -0.71 -19.79
C VAL A 98 18.02 -1.01 -19.50
N VAL A 99 18.61 -1.97 -20.21
CA VAL A 99 20.00 -2.42 -20.04
C VAL A 99 20.73 -2.55 -21.39
N GLY A 100 20.17 -1.96 -22.43
CA GLY A 100 20.73 -1.98 -23.77
C GLY A 100 21.80 -0.92 -23.98
N PRO A 101 22.24 -0.73 -25.25
CA PRO A 101 23.33 0.21 -25.58
C PRO A 101 23.06 1.64 -25.15
N ASP A 102 21.83 2.13 -25.28
CA ASP A 102 21.48 3.51 -24.91
C ASP A 102 21.62 3.74 -23.41
N ALA A 103 21.02 2.87 -22.61
CA ALA A 103 21.12 2.95 -21.14
C ALA A 103 22.58 2.84 -20.68
N GLN A 104 23.32 1.87 -21.19
CA GLN A 104 24.71 1.64 -20.81
C GLN A 104 25.60 2.85 -21.15
N THR A 105 25.44 3.43 -22.34
CA THR A 105 26.20 4.60 -22.77
C THR A 105 25.89 5.80 -21.88
N LYS A 106 24.60 6.07 -21.63
CA LYS A 106 24.16 7.20 -20.82
C LYS A 106 24.56 7.04 -19.35
N ALA A 107 24.47 5.84 -18.82
CA ALA A 107 24.89 5.53 -17.44
C ALA A 107 26.41 5.70 -17.27
N ALA A 108 27.20 5.25 -18.24
CA ALA A 108 28.66 5.40 -18.20
C ALA A 108 29.09 6.88 -18.23
N ALA A 109 28.38 7.73 -18.96
CA ALA A 109 28.68 9.16 -19.08
C ALA A 109 28.09 10.01 -17.94
N LEU A 110 27.26 9.43 -17.08
CA LEU A 110 26.53 10.17 -16.04
C LEU A 110 27.49 10.73 -14.98
N GLN A 111 27.34 12.01 -14.67
CA GLN A 111 28.18 12.71 -13.69
C GLN A 111 27.44 12.93 -12.36
N PRO A 112 28.18 13.13 -11.25
CA PRO A 112 27.58 13.51 -9.98
C PRO A 112 26.64 14.71 -10.11
N GLY A 113 25.47 14.63 -9.52
CA GLY A 113 24.43 15.65 -9.60
C GLY A 113 23.50 15.51 -10.81
N GLN A 114 23.76 14.56 -11.70
CA GLN A 114 22.89 14.23 -12.83
C GLN A 114 22.00 13.03 -12.52
N ILE A 115 20.87 12.98 -13.21
CA ILE A 115 19.91 11.89 -13.10
C ILE A 115 19.53 11.34 -14.48
N LEU A 116 19.58 10.02 -14.59
CA LEU A 116 19.15 9.23 -15.74
C LEU A 116 17.92 8.40 -15.32
N LEU A 117 16.86 8.42 -16.11
CA LEU A 117 15.73 7.49 -15.97
C LEU A 117 15.80 6.44 -17.06
N LEU A 118 15.83 5.17 -16.68
CA LEU A 118 15.76 4.04 -17.61
C LEU A 118 14.33 3.87 -18.12
N GLU A 119 14.18 3.18 -19.26
CA GLU A 119 12.87 2.79 -19.76
C GLU A 119 12.22 1.76 -18.84
N ASN A 120 10.90 1.54 -18.99
CA ASN A 120 10.08 0.65 -18.18
C ASN A 120 10.75 -0.72 -17.98
N THR A 121 11.07 -1.06 -16.74
CA THR A 121 11.78 -2.31 -16.41
C THR A 121 11.02 -3.55 -16.89
N ARG A 122 9.69 -3.48 -16.95
CA ARG A 122 8.85 -4.59 -17.43
C ARG A 122 8.85 -4.78 -18.94
N PHE A 123 9.56 -3.92 -19.67
CA PHE A 123 9.85 -4.21 -21.08
C PHE A 123 10.85 -5.35 -21.23
N GLU A 124 11.62 -5.64 -20.19
CA GLU A 124 12.52 -6.78 -20.15
C GLU A 124 11.78 -8.03 -19.65
N PRO A 125 11.81 -9.15 -20.41
CA PRO A 125 11.12 -10.38 -19.99
C PRO A 125 11.62 -10.95 -18.67
N GLY A 126 12.86 -10.68 -18.29
CA GLY A 126 13.49 -11.17 -17.07
C GLY A 126 13.08 -10.42 -15.80
N GLU A 127 12.44 -9.26 -15.91
CA GLU A 127 12.11 -8.44 -14.73
C GLU A 127 11.23 -9.19 -13.73
N ASN A 128 10.06 -9.65 -14.18
CA ASN A 128 9.10 -10.35 -13.30
C ASN A 128 9.56 -11.74 -12.88
N LYS A 129 10.53 -12.30 -13.60
CA LYS A 129 11.11 -13.63 -13.32
C LYS A 129 12.28 -13.55 -12.36
N ASN A 130 12.66 -12.36 -11.95
CA ASN A 130 13.87 -12.11 -11.16
C ASN A 130 15.12 -12.76 -11.81
N ASP A 131 15.25 -12.56 -13.12
CA ASP A 131 16.34 -13.13 -13.89
C ASP A 131 17.70 -12.59 -13.40
N PRO A 132 18.64 -13.47 -12.98
CA PRO A 132 19.93 -13.04 -12.46
C PRO A 132 20.78 -12.28 -13.47
N GLU A 133 20.66 -12.58 -14.76
CA GLU A 133 21.42 -11.89 -15.80
C GLU A 133 20.93 -10.44 -15.97
N LEU A 134 19.61 -10.22 -15.98
CA LEU A 134 19.05 -8.88 -16.01
C LEU A 134 19.44 -8.08 -14.77
N ALA A 135 19.33 -8.70 -13.59
CA ALA A 135 19.73 -8.08 -12.33
C ALA A 135 21.20 -7.65 -12.34
N ARG A 136 22.09 -8.51 -12.86
CA ARG A 136 23.51 -8.20 -12.99
C ARG A 136 23.76 -7.06 -13.97
N LYS A 137 23.07 -7.02 -15.11
CA LYS A 137 23.20 -5.92 -16.09
C LYS A 137 22.77 -4.58 -15.50
N LEU A 138 21.68 -4.57 -14.73
CA LEU A 138 21.28 -3.38 -13.98
C LEU A 138 22.35 -2.99 -12.95
N ALA A 139 22.84 -3.93 -12.17
CA ALA A 139 23.84 -3.69 -11.14
C ALA A 139 25.19 -3.21 -11.71
N ASP A 140 25.59 -3.69 -12.88
CA ASP A 140 26.85 -3.33 -13.52
C ASP A 140 26.92 -1.82 -13.89
N MET A 141 25.78 -1.14 -13.96
CA MET A 141 25.72 0.30 -14.23
C MET A 141 25.98 1.16 -13.01
N ALA A 142 25.99 0.58 -11.79
CA ALA A 142 26.00 1.34 -10.55
C ALA A 142 26.95 0.77 -9.48
N ASP A 143 27.14 1.54 -8.43
CA ASP A 143 27.99 1.18 -7.27
C ASP A 143 27.16 0.83 -6.03
N LEU A 144 25.91 1.31 -5.97
CA LEU A 144 25.02 1.19 -4.83
C LEU A 144 23.58 1.04 -5.34
N TYR A 145 22.78 0.24 -4.65
CA TYR A 145 21.34 0.11 -4.91
C TYR A 145 20.55 0.73 -3.77
N VAL A 146 19.59 1.59 -4.12
CA VAL A 146 18.63 2.18 -3.19
C VAL A 146 17.23 1.77 -3.58
N SER A 147 16.52 1.12 -2.65
CA SER A 147 15.12 0.73 -2.83
C SER A 147 14.20 1.79 -2.21
N ASP A 148 13.30 2.34 -3.04
CA ASP A 148 12.37 3.36 -2.58
C ASP A 148 10.93 3.14 -3.09
N ALA A 149 10.63 1.94 -3.55
CA ALA A 149 9.34 1.55 -4.11
C ALA A 149 8.64 0.52 -3.23
N PHE A 150 8.08 0.95 -2.10
CA PHE A 150 7.44 0.02 -1.15
C PHE A 150 6.31 -0.79 -1.79
N GLY A 151 5.56 -0.20 -2.71
CA GLY A 151 4.50 -0.90 -3.45
C GLY A 151 4.96 -2.10 -4.29
N ALA A 152 6.25 -2.22 -4.55
CA ALA A 152 6.83 -3.29 -5.36
C ALA A 152 7.68 -4.30 -4.58
N VAL A 153 7.93 -4.06 -3.27
CA VAL A 153 8.87 -4.90 -2.49
C VAL A 153 8.32 -6.26 -2.07
N HIS A 154 7.03 -6.50 -2.23
CA HIS A 154 6.42 -7.79 -1.94
C HIS A 154 6.69 -8.83 -3.03
N ARG A 155 7.23 -8.43 -4.17
CA ARG A 155 7.57 -9.30 -5.29
C ARG A 155 9.08 -9.33 -5.51
N ALA A 156 9.63 -10.54 -5.67
CA ALA A 156 11.03 -10.73 -6.02
C ALA A 156 11.21 -10.54 -7.52
N HIS A 157 11.38 -9.28 -7.97
CA HIS A 157 11.71 -8.94 -9.34
C HIS A 157 13.18 -8.58 -9.47
N ALA A 158 13.72 -8.54 -10.69
CA ALA A 158 15.13 -8.22 -10.91
C ALA A 158 15.50 -6.85 -10.33
N SER A 159 14.67 -5.82 -10.55
CA SER A 159 14.93 -4.45 -10.09
C SER A 159 14.56 -4.19 -8.62
N THR A 160 13.80 -5.07 -7.99
CA THR A 160 13.36 -4.89 -6.58
C THR A 160 14.14 -5.72 -5.58
N ALA A 161 14.63 -6.88 -5.99
CA ALA A 161 15.34 -7.81 -5.12
C ALA A 161 16.62 -8.37 -5.74
N GLY A 162 16.59 -8.78 -7.01
CA GLY A 162 17.70 -9.45 -7.67
C GLY A 162 19.00 -8.65 -7.68
N VAL A 163 18.92 -7.34 -7.86
CA VAL A 163 20.09 -6.45 -7.88
C VAL A 163 20.88 -6.44 -6.58
N ALA A 164 20.23 -6.76 -5.46
CA ALA A 164 20.89 -6.82 -4.14
C ALA A 164 21.89 -7.98 -4.02
N ALA A 165 21.87 -8.96 -4.92
CA ALA A 165 22.89 -9.98 -4.99
C ALA A 165 24.24 -9.45 -5.50
N TYR A 166 24.24 -8.29 -6.16
CA TYR A 166 25.42 -7.75 -6.86
C TYR A 166 25.87 -6.38 -6.33
N LEU A 167 25.00 -5.66 -5.61
CA LEU A 167 25.28 -4.34 -5.06
C LEU A 167 24.92 -4.28 -3.58
N PRO A 168 25.64 -3.47 -2.78
CA PRO A 168 25.13 -3.09 -1.47
C PRO A 168 23.76 -2.42 -1.64
N ALA A 169 22.79 -2.82 -0.82
CA ALA A 169 21.39 -2.40 -0.95
C ALA A 169 20.91 -1.74 0.34
N VAL A 170 20.39 -0.53 0.23
CA VAL A 170 19.85 0.24 1.35
C VAL A 170 18.47 0.82 0.99
N SER A 171 17.73 1.28 1.99
CA SER A 171 16.44 1.91 1.76
C SER A 171 16.56 3.39 1.44
N GLY A 172 15.66 3.88 0.57
CA GLY A 172 15.34 5.30 0.49
C GLY A 172 14.41 5.73 1.62
N PHE A 173 14.01 7.01 1.60
CA PHE A 173 13.19 7.58 2.68
C PHE A 173 11.76 7.05 2.70
N LEU A 174 11.19 6.67 1.55
CA LEU A 174 9.85 6.11 1.49
C LEU A 174 9.79 4.74 2.18
N ILE A 175 10.72 3.84 1.86
CA ILE A 175 10.79 2.53 2.51
C ILE A 175 11.15 2.67 3.99
N GLN A 176 12.07 3.57 4.34
CA GLN A 176 12.42 3.84 5.73
C GLN A 176 11.18 4.19 6.55
N LYS A 177 10.36 5.12 6.05
CA LYS A 177 9.13 5.55 6.72
C LYS A 177 8.12 4.41 6.87
N GLU A 178 7.95 3.60 5.82
CA GLU A 178 7.07 2.43 5.88
C GLU A 178 7.53 1.42 6.93
N LEU A 179 8.82 1.12 6.98
CA LEU A 179 9.38 0.19 7.96
C LEU A 179 9.29 0.73 9.40
N GLU A 180 9.45 2.03 9.57
CA GLU A 180 9.33 2.68 10.87
C GLU A 180 7.89 2.57 11.39
N PHE A 181 6.90 2.94 10.60
CA PHE A 181 5.50 2.95 11.05
C PHE A 181 4.86 1.56 11.04
N LEU A 182 4.86 0.86 9.93
CA LEU A 182 4.29 -0.48 9.84
C LEU A 182 5.09 -1.49 10.68
N GLY A 183 6.41 -1.43 10.60
CA GLY A 183 7.30 -2.30 11.36
C GLY A 183 7.15 -2.09 12.87
N GLY A 184 7.11 -0.85 13.31
CA GLY A 184 6.90 -0.51 14.72
C GLY A 184 5.54 -0.97 15.24
N ALA A 185 4.49 -0.78 14.44
CA ALA A 185 3.13 -1.19 14.81
C ALA A 185 2.97 -2.71 14.93
N ILE A 186 3.74 -3.49 14.18
CA ILE A 186 3.70 -4.96 14.24
C ILE A 186 4.62 -5.50 15.33
N ALA A 187 5.83 -4.95 15.47
CA ALA A 187 6.84 -5.50 16.38
C ALA A 187 6.67 -5.03 17.82
N ASP A 188 6.39 -3.76 18.03
CA ASP A 188 6.29 -3.15 19.37
C ASP A 188 5.31 -1.95 19.34
N PRO A 189 4.01 -2.22 19.19
CA PRO A 189 3.01 -1.16 19.10
C PRO A 189 2.83 -0.45 20.44
N LYS A 190 2.59 0.87 20.38
CA LYS A 190 2.05 1.60 21.52
C LYS A 190 0.61 1.11 21.75
N ARG A 191 0.38 0.48 22.90
CA ARG A 191 -0.92 -0.15 23.21
C ARG A 191 -1.92 0.81 23.85
N PRO A 192 -3.22 0.60 23.69
CA PRO A 192 -3.84 -0.50 22.95
C PRO A 192 -3.64 -0.41 21.43
N LEU A 193 -3.38 -1.54 20.81
CA LEU A 193 -3.35 -1.66 19.34
C LEU A 193 -4.74 -2.04 18.84
N VAL A 194 -5.33 -1.18 18.05
CA VAL A 194 -6.64 -1.39 17.41
C VAL A 194 -6.41 -1.55 15.90
N ALA A 195 -6.88 -2.66 15.36
CA ALA A 195 -6.86 -2.91 13.92
C ALA A 195 -8.27 -2.81 13.35
N ILE A 196 -8.45 -1.99 12.32
CA ILE A 196 -9.74 -1.81 11.64
C ILE A 196 -9.60 -2.44 10.26
N LEU A 197 -10.40 -3.47 10.02
CA LEU A 197 -10.40 -4.21 8.76
C LEU A 197 -11.75 -4.08 8.08
N GLY A 198 -11.73 -3.58 6.86
CA GLY A 198 -12.89 -3.50 6.00
C GLY A 198 -12.62 -4.16 4.64
N GLY A 199 -13.50 -3.89 3.69
CA GLY A 199 -13.42 -4.47 2.36
C GLY A 199 -14.52 -5.49 2.10
N SER A 200 -14.55 -6.03 0.88
CA SER A 200 -15.68 -6.81 0.41
C SER A 200 -15.62 -8.29 0.78
N LYS A 201 -14.43 -8.85 0.97
CA LYS A 201 -14.23 -10.30 1.09
C LYS A 201 -13.36 -10.69 2.27
N VAL A 202 -13.88 -11.56 3.13
CA VAL A 202 -13.10 -12.15 4.23
C VAL A 202 -11.95 -13.01 3.71
N SER A 203 -12.14 -13.69 2.57
CA SER A 203 -11.11 -14.53 1.94
C SER A 203 -9.84 -13.77 1.60
N SER A 204 -9.94 -12.49 1.27
CA SER A 204 -8.78 -11.64 0.97
C SER A 204 -8.04 -11.15 2.22
N LYS A 205 -8.61 -11.32 3.41
CA LYS A 205 -8.07 -10.82 4.69
C LYS A 205 -7.65 -11.93 5.66
N ILE A 206 -7.66 -13.18 5.23
CA ILE A 206 -7.38 -14.34 6.10
C ILE A 206 -6.03 -14.20 6.79
N GLY A 207 -4.98 -13.94 6.03
CA GLY A 207 -3.62 -13.83 6.57
C GLY A 207 -3.47 -12.65 7.51
N VAL A 208 -4.12 -11.53 7.20
CA VAL A 208 -4.12 -10.32 8.05
C VAL A 208 -4.82 -10.61 9.38
N ILE A 209 -6.02 -11.19 9.33
CA ILE A 209 -6.78 -11.52 10.57
C ILE A 209 -5.98 -12.48 11.43
N ASN A 210 -5.44 -13.55 10.86
CA ASN A 210 -4.64 -14.53 11.60
C ASN A 210 -3.43 -13.89 12.29
N ASN A 211 -2.71 -13.03 11.59
CA ASN A 211 -1.53 -12.37 12.17
C ASN A 211 -1.93 -11.36 13.25
N LEU A 212 -2.95 -10.54 12.98
CA LEU A 212 -3.42 -9.51 13.93
C LEU A 212 -4.03 -10.10 15.20
N LEU A 213 -4.62 -11.29 15.15
CA LEU A 213 -5.08 -12.00 16.33
C LEU A 213 -3.97 -12.30 17.34
N ASN A 214 -2.71 -12.35 16.88
CA ASN A 214 -1.57 -12.57 17.75
C ASN A 214 -1.00 -11.29 18.35
N ILE A 215 -1.34 -10.12 17.82
CA ILE A 215 -0.68 -8.86 18.20
C ILE A 215 -1.64 -7.74 18.60
N ALA A 216 -2.87 -7.72 18.08
CA ALA A 216 -3.83 -6.65 18.38
C ALA A 216 -4.56 -6.87 19.70
N ASP A 217 -4.95 -5.78 20.35
CA ASP A 217 -5.83 -5.79 21.52
C ASP A 217 -7.30 -5.80 21.09
N THR A 218 -7.63 -5.10 20.02
CA THR A 218 -8.96 -5.02 19.44
C THR A 218 -8.87 -5.12 17.91
N ILE A 219 -9.77 -5.89 17.32
CA ILE A 219 -9.96 -5.98 15.87
C ILE A 219 -11.39 -5.55 15.56
N ILE A 220 -11.54 -4.61 14.66
CA ILE A 220 -12.81 -4.05 14.21
C ILE A 220 -13.07 -4.52 12.79
N ILE A 221 -14.22 -5.11 12.53
CA ILE A 221 -14.60 -5.62 11.22
C ILE A 221 -15.70 -4.74 10.62
N GLY A 222 -15.52 -4.33 9.38
CA GLY A 222 -16.51 -3.57 8.63
C GLY A 222 -16.52 -3.95 7.15
N GLY A 223 -17.29 -3.21 6.35
CA GLY A 223 -17.41 -3.48 4.92
C GLY A 223 -18.19 -4.75 4.60
N GLY A 224 -18.11 -5.18 3.36
CA GLY A 224 -18.87 -6.37 2.88
C GLY A 224 -18.49 -7.67 3.57
N MET A 225 -17.25 -7.79 4.03
CA MET A 225 -16.80 -8.98 4.75
C MET A 225 -17.57 -9.22 6.06
N ALA A 226 -18.15 -8.18 6.66
CA ALA A 226 -18.92 -8.30 7.89
C ALA A 226 -20.18 -9.14 7.70
N TYR A 227 -20.75 -9.20 6.50
CA TYR A 227 -21.96 -10.00 6.23
C TYR A 227 -21.68 -11.50 6.26
N THR A 228 -20.47 -11.92 5.90
CA THR A 228 -20.05 -13.32 6.07
C THR A 228 -19.97 -13.69 7.54
N PHE A 229 -19.45 -12.80 8.41
CA PHE A 229 -19.48 -13.00 9.86
C PHE A 229 -20.91 -13.06 10.41
N SER A 230 -21.79 -12.17 9.94
CA SER A 230 -23.19 -12.13 10.37
C SER A 230 -23.93 -13.40 9.97
N ALA A 231 -23.79 -13.86 8.73
CA ALA A 231 -24.39 -15.10 8.26
C ALA A 231 -23.87 -16.33 9.02
N ALA A 232 -22.57 -16.35 9.32
CA ALA A 232 -21.95 -17.41 10.10
C ALA A 232 -22.57 -17.56 11.51
N GLN A 233 -23.10 -16.47 12.07
CA GLN A 233 -23.81 -16.44 13.35
C GLN A 233 -25.32 -16.67 13.21
N GLY A 234 -25.79 -17.07 12.04
CA GLY A 234 -27.20 -17.34 11.77
C GLY A 234 -28.01 -16.10 11.38
N GLY A 235 -27.37 -14.97 11.12
CA GLY A 235 -28.02 -13.73 10.70
C GLY A 235 -28.52 -13.77 9.26
N LYS A 236 -29.52 -12.94 8.97
CA LYS A 236 -30.04 -12.73 7.62
C LYS A 236 -29.33 -11.54 6.99
N VAL A 237 -28.77 -11.74 5.82
CA VAL A 237 -27.99 -10.73 5.11
C VAL A 237 -28.60 -10.27 3.78
N GLY A 238 -29.79 -10.77 3.43
CA GLY A 238 -30.48 -10.41 2.20
C GLY A 238 -29.62 -10.69 0.97
N ASP A 239 -29.53 -9.70 0.09
CA ASP A 239 -28.74 -9.76 -1.15
C ASP A 239 -27.31 -9.19 -0.96
N SER A 240 -26.86 -9.03 0.28
CA SER A 240 -25.51 -8.51 0.59
C SER A 240 -24.42 -9.44 0.04
N LEU A 241 -23.22 -8.88 -0.13
CA LEU A 241 -22.04 -9.68 -0.43
C LEU A 241 -21.89 -10.77 0.63
N LEU A 242 -21.71 -11.99 0.18
CA LEU A 242 -21.59 -13.15 1.06
C LEU A 242 -20.65 -14.19 0.46
N GLU A 243 -19.69 -14.60 1.28
CA GLU A 243 -18.82 -15.74 0.97
C GLU A 243 -19.23 -16.93 1.84
N ALA A 244 -20.28 -17.66 1.41
CA ALA A 244 -20.86 -18.76 2.16
C ALA A 244 -19.83 -19.84 2.52
N ASP A 245 -18.88 -20.12 1.64
CA ASP A 245 -17.82 -21.10 1.87
C ASP A 245 -16.86 -20.69 3.01
N TRP A 246 -16.90 -19.43 3.44
CA TRP A 246 -16.03 -18.87 4.47
C TRP A 246 -16.72 -18.64 5.81
N GLU A 247 -17.99 -19.03 5.97
CA GLU A 247 -18.73 -18.87 7.23
C GLU A 247 -18.08 -19.65 8.37
N SER A 248 -17.65 -20.88 8.12
CA SER A 248 -16.96 -21.69 9.14
C SER A 248 -15.66 -21.03 9.58
N TYR A 249 -14.92 -20.43 8.64
CA TYR A 249 -13.72 -19.69 8.94
C TYR A 249 -14.01 -18.44 9.80
N ALA A 250 -15.08 -17.71 9.47
CA ALA A 250 -15.49 -16.54 10.26
C ALA A 250 -15.78 -16.92 11.71
N ASN A 251 -16.51 -18.01 11.94
CA ASN A 251 -16.77 -18.52 13.28
C ASN A 251 -15.49 -18.95 14.00
N GLU A 252 -14.56 -19.58 13.28
CA GLU A 252 -13.24 -19.94 13.82
C GLU A 252 -12.46 -18.70 14.27
N MET A 253 -12.52 -17.60 13.53
CA MET A 253 -11.83 -16.36 13.89
C MET A 253 -12.45 -15.71 15.13
N VAL A 254 -13.76 -15.74 15.27
CA VAL A 254 -14.46 -15.25 16.46
C VAL A 254 -14.00 -16.05 17.70
N GLU A 255 -13.93 -17.38 17.58
CA GLU A 255 -13.48 -18.24 18.67
C GLU A 255 -12.02 -18.04 19.03
N LYS A 256 -11.14 -17.93 18.03
CA LYS A 256 -9.71 -17.62 18.25
C LYS A 256 -9.51 -16.28 18.94
N ALA A 257 -10.28 -15.27 18.56
CA ALA A 257 -10.22 -13.96 19.21
C ALA A 257 -10.55 -14.09 20.72
N ARG A 258 -11.62 -14.82 21.02
CA ARG A 258 -12.02 -15.06 22.41
C ARG A 258 -10.95 -15.80 23.21
N GLU A 259 -10.37 -16.85 22.65
CA GLU A 259 -9.31 -17.64 23.28
C GLU A 259 -8.05 -16.81 23.57
N LYS A 260 -7.72 -15.89 22.66
CA LYS A 260 -6.54 -15.02 22.77
C LYS A 260 -6.79 -13.74 23.57
N GLY A 261 -8.02 -13.51 24.04
CA GLY A 261 -8.36 -12.29 24.74
C GLY A 261 -8.40 -11.05 23.89
N VAL A 262 -8.54 -11.20 22.56
CA VAL A 262 -8.69 -10.09 21.61
C VAL A 262 -10.16 -9.73 21.49
N LYS A 263 -10.48 -8.44 21.61
CA LYS A 263 -11.84 -7.96 21.35
C LYS A 263 -12.07 -7.90 19.84
N LEU A 264 -12.93 -8.78 19.33
CA LEU A 264 -13.35 -8.76 17.94
C LEU A 264 -14.72 -8.07 17.86
N LEU A 265 -14.76 -6.86 17.32
CA LEU A 265 -15.98 -6.06 17.22
C LEU A 265 -16.59 -6.26 15.83
N LEU A 266 -17.84 -6.67 15.81
CA LEU A 266 -18.64 -6.83 14.61
C LEU A 266 -19.73 -5.76 14.57
N PRO A 267 -20.28 -5.39 13.39
CA PRO A 267 -21.37 -4.44 13.30
C PRO A 267 -22.60 -4.92 14.10
N VAL A 268 -23.24 -4.00 14.80
CA VAL A 268 -24.49 -4.24 15.54
C VAL A 268 -25.71 -3.76 14.79
N ASP A 269 -25.51 -2.90 13.79
CA ASP A 269 -26.54 -2.42 12.87
C ASP A 269 -25.91 -2.16 11.49
N THR A 270 -26.78 -2.02 10.50
CA THR A 270 -26.37 -1.87 9.10
C THR A 270 -27.27 -0.86 8.39
N VAL A 271 -26.69 -0.02 7.57
CA VAL A 271 -27.41 0.74 6.55
C VAL A 271 -27.57 -0.15 5.33
N CYS A 272 -28.78 -0.58 5.03
CA CYS A 272 -29.05 -1.39 3.84
C CYS A 272 -29.88 -0.62 2.81
N ALA A 273 -29.75 -1.03 1.56
CA ALA A 273 -30.40 -0.38 0.42
C ALA A 273 -31.08 -1.39 -0.47
N ASP A 274 -32.10 -0.94 -1.23
CA ASP A 274 -32.86 -1.79 -2.15
C ASP A 274 -32.16 -1.98 -3.50
N ALA A 275 -31.05 -1.29 -3.74
CA ALA A 275 -30.23 -1.43 -4.94
C ALA A 275 -28.79 -0.98 -4.66
N PHE A 276 -27.84 -1.43 -5.46
CA PHE A 276 -26.48 -0.90 -5.45
C PHE A 276 -26.43 0.34 -6.35
N ALA A 277 -26.89 1.47 -5.80
CA ALA A 277 -26.94 2.74 -6.49
C ALA A 277 -26.85 3.91 -5.51
N PRO A 278 -26.28 5.07 -5.92
CA PRO A 278 -26.08 6.19 -5.01
C PRO A 278 -27.38 6.81 -4.49
N ASP A 279 -28.46 6.65 -5.24
CA ASP A 279 -29.80 7.15 -4.91
C ASP A 279 -30.78 6.06 -4.45
N ALA A 280 -30.28 4.87 -4.13
CA ALA A 280 -31.13 3.78 -3.65
C ALA A 280 -31.85 4.16 -2.34
N LYS A 281 -33.04 3.61 -2.14
CA LYS A 281 -33.74 3.71 -0.87
C LYS A 281 -32.95 2.98 0.20
N SER A 282 -32.79 3.57 1.37
CA SER A 282 -32.01 2.99 2.45
C SER A 282 -32.79 2.98 3.75
N GLN A 283 -32.41 2.06 4.63
CA GLN A 283 -32.92 1.97 5.99
C GLN A 283 -31.85 1.39 6.92
N VAL A 284 -31.98 1.67 8.20
CA VAL A 284 -31.12 1.09 9.21
C VAL A 284 -31.83 -0.13 9.82
N VAL A 285 -31.13 -1.25 9.84
CA VAL A 285 -31.62 -2.50 10.47
C VAL A 285 -30.57 -3.02 11.45
N LYS A 286 -31.00 -3.87 12.38
CA LYS A 286 -30.05 -4.60 13.23
C LYS A 286 -29.21 -5.54 12.36
N ALA A 287 -27.95 -5.75 12.75
CA ALA A 287 -27.10 -6.73 12.10
C ALA A 287 -27.77 -8.11 12.10
N GLY A 288 -27.75 -8.79 10.96
CA GLY A 288 -28.42 -10.08 10.80
C GLY A 288 -29.92 -10.01 10.55
N GLU A 289 -30.48 -8.83 10.32
CA GLU A 289 -31.91 -8.62 10.02
C GLU A 289 -32.11 -7.86 8.69
N ILE A 290 -31.24 -8.06 7.73
CA ILE A 290 -31.38 -7.43 6.39
C ILE A 290 -32.48 -8.16 5.62
N PRO A 291 -33.54 -7.46 5.17
CA PRO A 291 -34.63 -8.08 4.43
C PRO A 291 -34.19 -8.63 3.07
N ASP A 292 -34.92 -9.63 2.56
CA ASP A 292 -34.73 -10.12 1.18
C ASP A 292 -34.92 -8.96 0.19
N GLY A 293 -34.08 -8.94 -0.85
CA GLY A 293 -34.07 -7.85 -1.84
C GLY A 293 -33.33 -6.60 -1.41
N TRP A 294 -32.84 -6.57 -0.17
CA TRP A 294 -31.99 -5.49 0.37
C TRP A 294 -30.56 -5.96 0.57
N GLN A 295 -29.62 -5.05 0.48
CA GLN A 295 -28.20 -5.34 0.68
C GLN A 295 -27.57 -4.31 1.60
N GLY A 296 -26.65 -4.75 2.44
CA GLY A 296 -25.88 -3.85 3.31
C GLY A 296 -24.86 -3.05 2.51
N LEU A 297 -24.80 -1.75 2.74
CA LEU A 297 -23.87 -0.85 2.03
C LEU A 297 -23.01 0.00 2.99
N ASP A 298 -23.34 0.03 4.29
CA ASP A 298 -22.54 0.74 5.30
C ASP A 298 -22.85 0.21 6.69
N ILE A 299 -21.96 0.51 7.65
CA ILE A 299 -22.24 0.29 9.06
C ILE A 299 -23.29 1.30 9.54
N GLY A 300 -24.11 0.89 10.51
CA GLY A 300 -25.14 1.74 11.07
C GLY A 300 -24.66 2.67 12.18
N PRO A 301 -25.53 3.58 12.67
CA PRO A 301 -25.15 4.59 13.66
C PRO A 301 -24.72 4.03 15.00
N GLU A 302 -25.30 2.93 15.47
CA GLU A 302 -24.86 2.29 16.73
C GLU A 302 -23.51 1.61 16.58
N THR A 303 -23.22 1.05 15.41
CA THR A 303 -21.90 0.51 15.08
C THR A 303 -20.86 1.63 15.06
N VAL A 304 -21.19 2.78 14.47
CA VAL A 304 -20.31 3.96 14.48
C VAL A 304 -19.93 4.35 15.91
N LYS A 305 -20.89 4.43 16.81
CA LYS A 305 -20.63 4.75 18.23
C LYS A 305 -19.69 3.73 18.86
N LEU A 306 -19.95 2.44 18.63
CA LEU A 306 -19.12 1.35 19.16
C LEU A 306 -17.68 1.44 18.65
N TYR A 307 -17.50 1.65 17.34
CA TYR A 307 -16.18 1.67 16.71
C TYR A 307 -15.39 2.94 17.05
N CYS A 308 -16.04 4.09 17.05
CA CYS A 308 -15.41 5.35 17.48
C CYS A 308 -14.99 5.30 18.95
N GLY A 309 -15.80 4.68 19.81
CA GLY A 309 -15.45 4.45 21.22
C GLY A 309 -14.23 3.56 21.38
N ALA A 310 -14.12 2.53 20.55
CA ALA A 310 -13.00 1.58 20.61
C ALA A 310 -11.66 2.22 20.20
N VAL A 311 -11.65 3.22 19.32
CA VAL A 311 -10.41 3.89 18.88
C VAL A 311 -10.04 5.10 19.74
N ALA A 312 -10.95 5.61 20.56
CA ALA A 312 -10.74 6.85 21.33
C ALA A 312 -9.52 6.78 22.25
N ASP A 313 -9.30 5.64 22.88
CA ASP A 313 -8.20 5.41 23.84
C ASP A 313 -7.05 4.59 23.25
N ALA A 314 -7.02 4.40 21.93
CA ALA A 314 -5.99 3.61 21.29
C ALA A 314 -4.61 4.30 21.38
N GLY A 315 -3.57 3.49 21.48
CA GLY A 315 -2.18 3.96 21.35
C GLY A 315 -1.71 3.89 19.90
N THR A 316 -2.15 2.87 19.17
CA THR A 316 -1.87 2.67 17.75
C THR A 316 -3.12 2.16 17.05
N VAL A 317 -3.42 2.70 15.88
CA VAL A 317 -4.51 2.23 15.02
C VAL A 317 -3.95 1.89 13.65
N ILE A 318 -4.25 0.69 13.17
CA ILE A 318 -4.00 0.27 11.79
C ILE A 318 -5.36 0.14 11.11
N TRP A 319 -5.56 0.81 10.01
CA TRP A 319 -6.79 0.75 9.24
C TRP A 319 -6.54 0.27 7.82
N ASN A 320 -7.19 -0.82 7.44
CA ASN A 320 -7.12 -1.41 6.10
C ASN A 320 -8.53 -1.79 5.61
N GLY A 321 -9.07 -1.04 4.69
CA GLY A 321 -10.37 -1.26 4.06
C GLY A 321 -11.50 -0.39 4.61
N PRO A 322 -12.36 0.16 3.74
CA PRO A 322 -13.47 1.03 4.13
C PRO A 322 -14.58 0.27 4.84
N MET A 323 -15.42 0.99 5.60
CA MET A 323 -16.54 0.43 6.35
C MET A 323 -17.81 0.24 5.52
N GLY A 324 -17.90 0.91 4.38
CA GLY A 324 -19.03 0.86 3.48
C GLY A 324 -18.66 1.27 2.07
N VAL A 325 -19.67 1.46 1.23
CA VAL A 325 -19.50 1.94 -0.16
C VAL A 325 -19.34 3.45 -0.15
N PHE A 326 -18.17 3.92 0.27
CA PHE A 326 -17.88 5.34 0.51
C PHE A 326 -17.91 6.19 -0.75
N GLU A 327 -17.83 5.58 -1.92
CA GLU A 327 -17.97 6.26 -3.22
C GLU A 327 -19.37 6.87 -3.40
N PHE A 328 -20.36 6.31 -2.72
CA PHE A 328 -21.73 6.84 -2.68
C PHE A 328 -21.90 7.67 -1.40
N PRO A 329 -22.18 8.99 -1.50
CA PRO A 329 -22.29 9.84 -0.31
C PRO A 329 -23.26 9.34 0.76
N ALA A 330 -24.37 8.72 0.36
CA ALA A 330 -25.35 8.16 1.28
C ALA A 330 -24.80 7.00 2.13
N PHE A 331 -23.73 6.32 1.66
CA PHE A 331 -23.13 5.14 2.29
C PHE A 331 -21.68 5.38 2.70
N ALA A 332 -21.27 6.65 2.78
CA ALA A 332 -19.95 7.08 3.20
C ALA A 332 -19.86 7.43 4.70
N LYS A 333 -20.97 7.55 5.39
CA LYS A 333 -21.04 8.06 6.77
C LYS A 333 -20.25 7.23 7.77
N GLY A 334 -20.26 5.91 7.61
CA GLY A 334 -19.51 5.02 8.50
C GLY A 334 -18.01 5.18 8.33
N THR A 335 -17.53 5.20 7.10
CA THR A 335 -16.12 5.41 6.79
C THR A 335 -15.65 6.81 7.22
N GLU A 336 -16.47 7.83 6.97
CA GLU A 336 -16.19 9.21 7.41
C GLU A 336 -16.10 9.32 8.93
N ALA A 337 -17.02 8.71 9.66
CA ALA A 337 -17.03 8.74 11.12
C ALA A 337 -15.77 8.10 11.72
N VAL A 338 -15.32 6.99 11.15
CA VAL A 338 -14.06 6.34 11.56
C VAL A 338 -12.87 7.25 11.28
N ALA A 339 -12.80 7.84 10.08
CA ALA A 339 -11.73 8.78 9.72
C ALA A 339 -11.71 9.99 10.66
N GLU A 340 -12.86 10.55 10.99
CA GLU A 340 -12.98 11.67 11.93
C GLU A 340 -12.51 11.26 13.33
N ALA A 341 -12.92 10.09 13.81
CA ALA A 341 -12.49 9.59 15.12
C ALA A 341 -10.96 9.44 15.19
N LEU A 342 -10.34 8.92 14.12
CA LEU A 342 -8.88 8.82 14.03
C LEU A 342 -8.20 10.19 13.98
N SER A 343 -8.83 11.19 13.40
CA SER A 343 -8.29 12.56 13.36
C SER A 343 -8.26 13.26 14.73
N ARG A 344 -9.04 12.76 15.69
CA ARG A 344 -9.18 13.31 17.04
C ARG A 344 -8.43 12.55 18.12
N THR A 345 -7.95 11.36 17.81
CA THR A 345 -7.20 10.56 18.77
C THR A 345 -5.74 10.95 18.81
N ASP A 346 -5.06 10.74 19.93
CA ASP A 346 -3.62 10.90 20.08
C ASP A 346 -2.84 9.66 19.62
N ALA A 347 -3.52 8.66 19.10
CA ALA A 347 -2.91 7.43 18.63
C ALA A 347 -2.02 7.67 17.40
N ILE A 348 -1.05 6.77 17.24
CA ILE A 348 -0.35 6.63 15.96
C ILE A 348 -1.33 5.97 14.99
N THR A 349 -1.71 6.69 13.93
CA THR A 349 -2.71 6.24 12.95
C THR A 349 -2.05 5.89 11.64
N ILE A 350 -2.18 4.62 11.25
CA ILE A 350 -1.55 4.07 10.05
C ILE A 350 -2.65 3.56 9.13
N ILE A 351 -2.69 4.12 7.93
CA ILE A 351 -3.65 3.73 6.89
C ILE A 351 -2.93 2.82 5.89
N GLY A 352 -3.43 1.62 5.72
CA GLY A 352 -2.92 0.64 4.76
C GLY A 352 -3.95 0.31 3.69
N GLY A 353 -3.49 0.12 2.46
CA GLY A 353 -4.34 -0.23 1.34
C GLY A 353 -4.86 0.95 0.53
N GLY A 354 -5.04 0.73 -0.77
CA GLY A 354 -5.43 1.77 -1.72
C GLY A 354 -6.81 2.37 -1.45
N ASP A 355 -7.78 1.53 -1.13
CA ASP A 355 -9.15 1.97 -0.87
C ASP A 355 -9.25 2.83 0.40
N SER A 356 -8.55 2.44 1.46
CA SER A 356 -8.51 3.21 2.71
C SER A 356 -7.83 4.56 2.51
N ALA A 357 -6.70 4.57 1.79
CA ALA A 357 -5.98 5.79 1.46
C ALA A 357 -6.85 6.73 0.61
N ALA A 358 -7.52 6.19 -0.41
CA ALA A 358 -8.44 6.95 -1.23
C ALA A 358 -9.61 7.51 -0.42
N ALA A 359 -10.16 6.73 0.51
CA ALA A 359 -11.27 7.16 1.36
C ALA A 359 -10.87 8.32 2.27
N VAL A 360 -9.76 8.23 2.99
CA VAL A 360 -9.33 9.32 3.89
C VAL A 360 -8.96 10.58 3.12
N GLU A 361 -8.43 10.43 1.92
CA GLU A 361 -8.09 11.54 1.05
C GLU A 361 -9.36 12.23 0.49
N GLN A 362 -10.28 11.46 -0.06
CA GLN A 362 -11.56 11.96 -0.59
C GLN A 362 -12.37 12.65 0.48
N LEU A 363 -12.37 12.15 1.71
CA LEU A 363 -13.12 12.69 2.84
C LEU A 363 -12.39 13.84 3.56
N GLY A 364 -11.16 14.18 3.15
CA GLY A 364 -10.43 15.35 3.66
C GLY A 364 -9.67 15.12 4.96
N TYR A 365 -9.37 13.88 5.33
CA TYR A 365 -8.67 13.54 6.58
C TYR A 365 -7.22 13.04 6.40
N ALA A 366 -6.71 13.04 5.17
CA ALA A 366 -5.38 12.45 4.88
C ALA A 366 -4.26 13.09 5.69
N ASP A 367 -4.25 14.41 5.83
CA ASP A 367 -3.23 15.16 6.57
C ASP A 367 -3.36 15.03 8.10
N LYS A 368 -4.44 14.43 8.59
CA LYS A 368 -4.66 14.13 10.01
C LYS A 368 -4.15 12.74 10.41
N MET A 369 -3.77 11.91 9.45
CA MET A 369 -3.23 10.58 9.71
C MET A 369 -1.72 10.65 9.92
N THR A 370 -1.20 9.81 10.83
CA THR A 370 0.24 9.77 11.10
C THR A 370 1.02 9.26 9.89
N HIS A 371 0.52 8.20 9.26
CA HIS A 371 1.15 7.61 8.08
C HIS A 371 0.09 6.98 7.18
N ILE A 372 0.17 7.30 5.89
CA ILE A 372 -0.62 6.64 4.85
C ILE A 372 0.34 5.81 4.01
N SER A 373 0.21 4.49 4.07
CA SER A 373 1.10 3.60 3.32
C SER A 373 0.86 3.73 1.82
N THR A 374 1.95 3.78 1.08
CA THR A 374 1.94 3.77 -0.39
C THR A 374 1.97 2.36 -0.96
N GLY A 375 2.04 1.35 -0.08
CA GLY A 375 2.39 -0.01 -0.45
C GLY A 375 1.29 -0.86 -1.06
N GLY A 376 0.02 -0.52 -0.91
CA GLY A 376 -1.06 -1.35 -1.43
C GLY A 376 -0.93 -2.82 -1.01
N GLY A 377 -0.66 -3.70 -1.98
CA GLY A 377 -0.47 -5.14 -1.73
C GLY A 377 0.71 -5.46 -0.81
N ALA A 378 1.79 -4.68 -0.89
CA ALA A 378 2.94 -4.86 0.00
C ALA A 378 2.59 -4.57 1.46
N SER A 379 1.78 -3.53 1.71
CA SER A 379 1.28 -3.23 3.06
C SER A 379 0.45 -4.37 3.61
N LEU A 380 -0.43 -4.93 2.78
CA LEU A 380 -1.28 -6.06 3.15
C LEU A 380 -0.43 -7.29 3.51
N GLU A 381 0.51 -7.65 2.66
CA GLU A 381 1.41 -8.79 2.92
C GLU A 381 2.28 -8.58 4.15
N PHE A 382 2.70 -7.33 4.40
CA PHE A 382 3.41 -7.00 5.63
C PHE A 382 2.54 -7.24 6.88
N LEU A 383 1.27 -6.82 6.83
CA LEU A 383 0.30 -7.05 7.90
C LEU A 383 -0.04 -8.53 8.10
N GLU A 384 0.14 -9.35 7.07
CA GLU A 384 0.03 -10.81 7.16
C GLU A 384 1.24 -11.47 7.86
N GLY A 385 2.28 -10.70 8.17
CA GLY A 385 3.52 -11.20 8.77
C GLY A 385 4.47 -11.84 7.75
N LYS A 386 4.23 -11.68 6.46
CA LYS A 386 5.07 -12.23 5.41
C LYS A 386 6.38 -11.46 5.28
N GLU A 387 7.43 -12.16 4.89
CA GLU A 387 8.67 -11.55 4.48
C GLU A 387 8.50 -10.90 3.11
N LEU A 388 8.95 -9.64 2.99
CA LEU A 388 8.92 -8.91 1.74
C LEU A 388 10.31 -9.00 1.08
N PRO A 389 10.44 -9.66 -0.09
CA PRO A 389 11.75 -9.89 -0.71
C PRO A 389 12.56 -8.62 -0.94
N GLY A 390 11.90 -7.54 -1.36
CA GLY A 390 12.56 -6.26 -1.61
C GLY A 390 12.99 -5.50 -0.35
N VAL A 391 12.56 -5.94 0.83
CA VAL A 391 13.03 -5.45 2.12
C VAL A 391 14.06 -6.39 2.71
N ALA A 392 13.81 -7.70 2.64
CA ALA A 392 14.72 -8.71 3.19
C ALA A 392 16.12 -8.65 2.56
N CYS A 393 16.21 -8.23 1.31
CA CYS A 393 17.49 -8.10 0.59
C CYS A 393 18.32 -6.88 1.01
N LEU A 394 17.76 -5.94 1.77
CA LEU A 394 18.46 -4.75 2.23
C LEU A 394 19.41 -5.06 3.39
N LEU A 395 20.51 -4.32 3.47
CA LEU A 395 21.47 -4.44 4.55
C LEU A 395 20.85 -4.08 5.90
N ASP A 396 21.12 -4.89 6.91
CA ASP A 396 20.71 -4.63 8.29
C ASP A 396 21.57 -3.51 8.91
N GLN A 397 20.97 -2.76 9.85
CA GLN A 397 21.69 -1.78 10.67
C GLN A 397 22.68 -2.43 11.61
#